data_87bb8336b55286a137177d7865e43f41
#
_entry.id   87bb8336b55286a137177d7865e43f41
#
_cell.length_a   1.000
_cell.length_b   1.000
_cell.length_c   1.000
_cell.angle_alpha   90.00
_cell.angle_beta   90.00
_cell.angle_gamma   90.00
#
_symmetry.space_group_name_H-M   'P 1'
#
loop_
_entity.id
_entity.type
_entity.pdbx_description
1 polymer ?
#
loop_
_entity_poly.entity_id
_entity_poly.type
_entity_poly.pdbx_seq_one_letter_code
_entity_poly.pdbx_strand_id
1 'polypeptide(L)'
;MPRGISFCIGMLLTLSLFAQNEGSTFVTPDSSVCKRTGNFRRIMKKFLNFSDFDTTYISPNRYNYALMLDHFTNYEYYSVGSATPEPQRLRFSPKPHNKIGVYFGWRWIFLGWAIDADGLYGKKSGKKRGTEFDLSLYSSKLGVDIIYRRTGNSYKIHDVTGFSDRIPTDYSEDFDGLKVKMKGLNLYYIFNNRRFSYPAAFSQSTNQRRNAGSFIAGFSVSTHNLDFDYTKLPDIIRETMNPGMKVDHIKYTNISLNFGYAYNWVFARNCLATGEAD
;
A
#
# COMPACT_ATOMS: atom_id res chain seq x y z
N MET A 1 -17.01 -20.38 -3.72
CA MET A 1 -15.97 -19.40 -3.32
C MET A 1 -15.27 -18.90 -4.58
N PRO A 2 -15.49 -17.70 -5.06
CA PRO A 2 -14.64 -17.11 -6.07
C PRO A 2 -13.66 -16.14 -5.40
N ARG A 3 -12.39 -16.39 -5.65
CA ARG A 3 -11.27 -15.54 -5.27
C ARG A 3 -11.35 -14.24 -6.05
N GLY A 4 -11.49 -13.11 -5.34
CA GLY A 4 -11.31 -11.80 -5.91
C GLY A 4 -9.83 -11.57 -6.17
N ILE A 5 -9.44 -11.58 -7.44
CA ILE A 5 -8.13 -11.15 -7.89
C ILE A 5 -8.17 -9.63 -7.93
N SER A 6 -7.48 -8.98 -7.00
CA SER A 6 -7.26 -7.53 -7.04
C SER A 6 -6.09 -7.26 -7.98
N PHE A 7 -6.38 -6.78 -9.18
CA PHE A 7 -5.36 -6.25 -10.08
C PHE A 7 -5.07 -4.80 -9.68
N CYS A 8 -3.95 -4.56 -9.01
CA CYS A 8 -3.38 -3.22 -8.90
C CYS A 8 -2.54 -2.94 -10.14
N ILE A 9 -3.10 -2.26 -11.13
CA ILE A 9 -2.33 -1.65 -12.21
C ILE A 9 -1.93 -0.27 -11.72
N GLY A 10 -0.80 -0.18 -11.02
CA GLY A 10 -0.15 1.08 -10.71
C GLY A 10 0.85 1.45 -11.80
N MET A 11 0.51 2.40 -12.65
CA MET A 11 1.47 3.01 -13.56
C MET A 11 2.23 4.09 -12.76
N LEU A 12 3.39 3.70 -12.22
CA LEU A 12 4.31 4.59 -11.50
C LEU A 12 5.09 5.43 -12.53
N LEU A 13 4.72 6.70 -12.66
CA LEU A 13 5.57 7.73 -13.26
C LEU A 13 6.28 8.45 -12.13
N THR A 14 7.51 8.06 -11.83
CA THR A 14 8.35 8.75 -10.85
C THR A 14 9.21 9.81 -11.54
N LEU A 15 8.97 11.07 -11.22
CA LEU A 15 9.83 12.18 -11.57
C LEU A 15 10.75 12.47 -10.36
N SER A 16 12.03 12.13 -10.46
CA SER A 16 13.01 12.42 -9.41
C SER A 16 13.75 13.70 -9.72
N LEU A 17 13.60 14.70 -8.84
CA LEU A 17 14.39 15.94 -8.83
C LEU A 17 15.64 15.74 -7.96
N PHE A 18 16.81 15.76 -8.56
CA PHE A 18 18.11 15.68 -7.87
C PHE A 18 18.62 17.08 -7.53
N ALA A 19 18.80 17.35 -6.24
CA ALA A 19 19.57 18.50 -5.79
C ALA A 19 21.01 18.04 -5.50
N GLN A 20 21.97 18.64 -6.21
CA GLN A 20 23.40 18.43 -5.93
C GLN A 20 23.85 19.32 -4.78
N ASN A 21 24.43 18.72 -3.76
CA ASN A 21 25.26 19.44 -2.81
C ASN A 21 26.54 18.63 -2.50
N GLU A 22 27.66 19.28 -2.68
CA GLU A 22 28.99 18.70 -2.49
C GLU A 22 29.40 18.71 -1.03
N GLY A 23 29.99 17.60 -0.58
CA GLY A 23 30.95 17.56 0.53
C GLY A 23 30.40 17.26 1.91
N SER A 24 30.53 16.03 2.35
CA SER A 24 30.83 15.71 3.74
C SER A 24 31.63 14.41 3.85
N THR A 25 32.79 14.54 4.41
CA THR A 25 33.73 13.49 4.78
C THR A 25 33.13 12.53 5.80
N PHE A 26 33.26 11.26 5.50
CA PHE A 26 32.83 10.16 6.34
C PHE A 26 33.78 9.99 7.52
N VAL A 27 33.34 10.27 8.74
CA VAL A 27 34.03 9.90 9.95
C VAL A 27 33.48 8.57 10.46
N THR A 28 34.30 7.53 10.42
CA THR A 28 34.03 6.25 11.04
C THR A 28 34.14 6.36 12.56
N PRO A 29 33.15 5.93 13.35
CA PRO A 29 33.31 5.86 14.81
C PRO A 29 34.14 4.63 15.17
N ASP A 30 35.16 4.89 15.96
CA ASP A 30 36.08 3.94 16.58
C ASP A 30 35.35 2.89 17.44
N SER A 31 35.72 1.64 17.24
CA SER A 31 35.10 0.49 17.90
C SER A 31 35.96 0.00 19.08
N SER A 32 35.80 0.59 20.22
CA SER A 32 36.34 0.02 21.45
C SER A 32 35.43 0.25 22.66
N VAL A 33 34.40 -0.57 22.80
CA VAL A 33 33.90 -1.01 24.12
C VAL A 33 33.19 -2.38 23.93
N CYS A 34 33.91 -3.43 24.22
CA CYS A 34 33.39 -4.79 24.28
C CYS A 34 32.67 -5.02 25.61
N LYS A 35 31.31 -4.90 25.62
CA LYS A 35 30.48 -5.45 26.70
C LYS A 35 29.71 -6.66 26.15
N ARG A 36 29.86 -7.78 26.88
CA ARG A 36 29.26 -9.10 26.66
C ARG A 36 27.74 -8.99 26.48
N THR A 37 27.31 -8.80 25.25
CA THR A 37 25.91 -8.71 24.91
C THR A 37 25.38 -10.11 24.62
N GLY A 38 24.28 -10.48 25.30
CA GLY A 38 23.64 -11.80 25.17
C GLY A 38 23.29 -12.16 23.74
N ASN A 39 23.13 -13.46 23.47
CA ASN A 39 22.85 -14.02 22.15
C ASN A 39 21.73 -13.32 21.38
N PHE A 40 20.71 -12.83 22.07
CA PHE A 40 19.60 -12.08 21.48
C PHE A 40 20.06 -10.76 20.81
N ARG A 41 20.95 -10.00 21.48
CA ARG A 41 21.48 -8.75 20.92
C ARG A 41 22.39 -9.00 19.71
N ARG A 42 23.08 -10.15 19.69
CA ARG A 42 23.91 -10.58 18.57
C ARG A 42 23.05 -10.99 17.35
N ILE A 43 21.96 -11.69 17.59
CA ILE A 43 20.98 -12.06 16.56
C ILE A 43 20.30 -10.80 16.03
N MET A 44 19.82 -9.92 16.90
CA MET A 44 19.20 -8.65 16.48
C MET A 44 20.17 -7.77 15.69
N LYS A 45 21.44 -7.69 16.10
CA LYS A 45 22.48 -6.95 15.36
C LYS A 45 22.73 -7.54 13.97
N LYS A 46 22.65 -8.87 13.82
CA LYS A 46 22.78 -9.56 12.55
C LYS A 46 21.54 -9.36 11.64
N PHE A 47 20.34 -9.30 12.22
CA PHE A 47 19.09 -8.99 11.52
C PHE A 47 18.99 -7.51 11.12
N LEU A 48 19.44 -6.62 12.00
CA LEU A 48 19.42 -5.17 11.77
C LEU A 48 20.68 -4.65 11.06
N ASN A 49 21.51 -5.54 10.50
CA ASN A 49 22.63 -5.11 9.67
C ASN A 49 22.11 -4.73 8.27
N PHE A 50 21.84 -3.44 8.09
CA PHE A 50 21.29 -2.86 6.87
C PHE A 50 22.30 -2.74 5.71
N SER A 51 23.56 -3.09 5.93
CA SER A 51 24.68 -2.87 5.01
C SER A 51 25.31 -4.16 4.47
N ASP A 52 24.69 -5.32 4.68
CA ASP A 52 25.22 -6.61 4.22
C ASP A 52 24.78 -6.89 2.77
N PHE A 53 25.45 -6.23 1.82
CA PHE A 53 25.22 -6.42 0.38
C PHE A 53 26.53 -6.53 -0.38
N ASP A 54 26.48 -7.18 -1.55
CA ASP A 54 27.59 -7.33 -2.48
C ASP A 54 27.73 -6.03 -3.30
N THR A 55 28.84 -5.33 -3.12
CA THR A 55 29.12 -4.05 -3.80
C THR A 55 29.27 -4.17 -5.31
N THR A 56 29.44 -5.38 -5.85
CA THR A 56 29.45 -5.65 -7.29
C THR A 56 28.04 -5.62 -7.89
N TYR A 57 27.01 -5.91 -7.07
CA TYR A 57 25.60 -5.93 -7.45
C TYR A 57 24.84 -4.68 -7.01
N ILE A 58 25.16 -4.16 -5.82
CA ILE A 58 24.43 -3.06 -5.20
C ILE A 58 25.43 -1.99 -4.77
N SER A 59 25.12 -0.74 -5.06
CA SER A 59 25.85 0.40 -4.49
C SER A 59 24.92 1.28 -3.67
N PRO A 60 25.42 1.81 -2.53
CA PRO A 60 24.65 2.80 -1.80
C PRO A 60 24.47 4.04 -2.67
N ASN A 61 23.35 4.71 -2.49
CA ASN A 61 23.13 5.99 -3.14
C ASN A 61 24.04 7.04 -2.49
N ARG A 62 24.46 8.04 -3.27
CA ARG A 62 25.28 9.15 -2.77
C ARG A 62 24.53 10.06 -1.79
N TYR A 63 23.20 10.03 -1.87
CA TYR A 63 22.33 10.89 -1.07
C TYR A 63 21.65 10.08 0.03
N ASN A 64 21.55 10.69 1.21
CA ASN A 64 20.87 10.10 2.36
C ASN A 64 19.35 10.41 2.37
N TYR A 65 18.85 11.17 1.41
CA TYR A 65 17.46 11.57 1.33
C TYR A 65 16.93 11.40 -0.09
N ALA A 66 15.65 11.13 -0.20
CA ALA A 66 14.90 11.08 -1.45
C ALA A 66 13.57 11.82 -1.26
N LEU A 67 13.17 12.55 -2.26
CA LEU A 67 11.84 13.15 -2.36
C LEU A 67 11.18 12.58 -3.60
N MET A 68 10.00 11.97 -3.42
CA MET A 68 9.23 11.40 -4.52
C MET A 68 7.84 12.03 -4.55
N LEU A 69 7.34 12.26 -5.74
CA LEU A 69 5.98 12.69 -5.99
C LEU A 69 5.29 11.57 -6.76
N ASP A 70 4.22 11.06 -6.20
CA ASP A 70 3.45 9.97 -6.78
C ASP A 70 2.07 10.44 -7.18
N HIS A 71 1.61 9.92 -8.30
CA HIS A 71 0.23 10.04 -8.74
C HIS A 71 -0.32 8.64 -8.95
N PHE A 72 -1.36 8.30 -8.22
CA PHE A 72 -1.95 6.96 -8.27
C PHE A 72 -3.46 6.98 -8.05
N THR A 73 -4.10 5.90 -8.47
CA THR A 73 -5.53 5.68 -8.26
C THR A 73 -5.72 4.31 -7.63
N ASN A 74 -6.37 4.28 -6.48
CA ASN A 74 -6.71 3.04 -5.78
C ASN A 74 -8.18 2.72 -5.96
N TYR A 75 -8.47 1.45 -6.26
CA TYR A 75 -9.82 0.91 -6.35
C TYR A 75 -10.00 -0.20 -5.32
N GLU A 76 -10.92 -0.01 -4.39
CA GLU A 76 -11.29 -1.03 -3.42
C GLU A 76 -12.80 -1.24 -3.49
N TYR A 77 -13.21 -2.44 -3.86
CA TYR A 77 -14.62 -2.81 -3.94
C TYR A 77 -15.07 -3.41 -2.62
N TYR A 78 -16.19 -2.95 -2.12
CA TYR A 78 -16.83 -3.51 -0.94
C TYR A 78 -18.14 -4.17 -1.34
N SER A 79 -18.42 -5.33 -0.75
CA SER A 79 -19.67 -6.04 -0.97
C SER A 79 -20.30 -6.36 0.36
N VAL A 80 -21.54 -5.96 0.53
CA VAL A 80 -22.38 -6.31 1.67
C VAL A 80 -23.47 -7.24 1.16
N GLY A 81 -23.64 -8.39 1.80
CA GLY A 81 -24.62 -9.36 1.35
C GLY A 81 -25.11 -10.27 2.47
N SER A 82 -26.29 -10.84 2.27
CA SER A 82 -26.91 -11.88 3.09
C SER A 82 -27.14 -13.13 2.26
N ALA A 83 -26.95 -14.27 2.85
CA ALA A 83 -27.19 -15.57 2.22
C ALA A 83 -28.59 -16.12 2.52
N THR A 84 -29.25 -15.65 3.58
CA THR A 84 -30.53 -16.18 4.08
C THR A 84 -31.48 -15.03 4.47
N PRO A 85 -32.82 -15.20 4.28
CA PRO A 85 -33.51 -16.31 3.63
C PRO A 85 -33.30 -16.34 2.11
N GLU A 86 -33.08 -15.19 1.46
CA GLU A 86 -32.75 -15.07 0.04
C GLU A 86 -31.42 -14.35 -0.12
N PRO A 87 -30.57 -14.77 -1.07
CA PRO A 87 -29.27 -14.15 -1.26
C PRO A 87 -29.42 -12.74 -1.83
N GLN A 88 -29.06 -11.76 -1.01
CA GLN A 88 -28.98 -10.34 -1.41
C GLN A 88 -27.54 -9.87 -1.40
N ARG A 89 -27.19 -9.01 -2.36
CA ARG A 89 -25.87 -8.42 -2.46
C ARG A 89 -25.91 -6.99 -2.96
N LEU A 90 -25.19 -6.11 -2.27
CA LEU A 90 -24.88 -4.75 -2.69
C LEU A 90 -23.37 -4.64 -2.89
N ARG A 91 -22.94 -4.15 -4.03
CA ARG A 91 -21.55 -3.87 -4.31
C ARG A 91 -21.32 -2.37 -4.39
N PHE A 92 -20.29 -1.94 -3.69
CA PHE A 92 -19.87 -0.53 -3.64
C PHE A 92 -18.51 -0.40 -4.31
N SER A 93 -18.38 0.52 -5.25
CA SER A 93 -17.10 0.94 -5.80
C SER A 93 -16.80 2.37 -5.37
N PRO A 94 -15.54 2.70 -5.07
CA PRO A 94 -15.15 4.08 -4.91
C PRO A 94 -15.31 4.80 -6.26
N LYS A 95 -15.66 6.07 -6.24
CA LYS A 95 -15.43 6.90 -7.42
C LYS A 95 -13.93 6.96 -7.67
N PRO A 96 -13.47 6.82 -8.92
CA PRO A 96 -12.06 6.96 -9.22
C PRO A 96 -11.61 8.36 -8.79
N HIS A 97 -10.78 8.43 -7.78
CA HIS A 97 -10.13 9.65 -7.34
C HIS A 97 -8.65 9.54 -7.60
N ASN A 98 -8.13 10.49 -8.34
CA ASN A 98 -6.69 10.63 -8.50
C ASN A 98 -6.11 11.11 -7.17
N LYS A 99 -5.10 10.44 -6.69
CA LYS A 99 -4.36 10.83 -5.48
C LYS A 99 -3.01 11.37 -5.86
N ILE A 100 -2.60 12.40 -5.16
CA ILE A 100 -1.23 12.91 -5.22
C ILE A 100 -0.60 12.61 -3.87
N GLY A 101 0.51 11.87 -3.92
CA GLY A 101 1.32 11.50 -2.77
C GLY A 101 2.67 12.20 -2.80
N VAL A 102 3.12 12.62 -1.64
CA VAL A 102 4.49 13.10 -1.41
C VAL A 102 5.16 12.13 -0.47
N TYR A 103 6.30 11.60 -0.89
CA TYR A 103 7.09 10.68 -0.10
C TYR A 103 8.45 11.28 0.18
N PHE A 104 8.82 11.27 1.45
CA PHE A 104 10.13 11.68 1.91
C PHE A 104 10.88 10.46 2.46
N GLY A 105 12.04 10.18 1.88
CA GLY A 105 12.92 9.11 2.31
C GLY A 105 14.17 9.66 2.98
N TRP A 106 14.55 9.07 4.11
CA TRP A 106 15.82 9.32 4.76
C TRP A 106 16.48 8.00 5.13
N ARG A 107 17.56 7.67 4.42
CA ARG A 107 18.28 6.38 4.54
C ARG A 107 17.35 5.19 4.28
N TRP A 108 16.82 4.59 5.35
CA TRP A 108 16.00 3.38 5.34
C TRP A 108 14.55 3.63 5.80
N ILE A 109 14.22 4.87 6.12
CA ILE A 109 12.86 5.30 6.53
C ILE A 109 12.22 6.08 5.38
N PHE A 110 11.01 5.70 5.00
CA PHE A 110 10.20 6.38 3.99
C PHE A 110 8.85 6.73 4.57
N LEU A 111 8.50 7.99 4.47
CA LEU A 111 7.26 8.54 4.97
C LEU A 111 6.47 9.10 3.80
N GLY A 112 5.28 8.55 3.59
CA GLY A 112 4.36 8.94 2.54
C GLY A 112 3.09 9.54 3.08
N TRP A 113 2.61 10.57 2.41
CA TRP A 113 1.31 11.14 2.63
C TRP A 113 0.64 11.46 1.31
N ALA A 114 -0.56 10.92 1.12
CA ALA A 114 -1.34 11.13 -0.09
C ALA A 114 -2.73 11.66 0.22
N ILE A 115 -3.20 12.53 -0.64
CA ILE A 115 -4.53 13.16 -0.58
C ILE A 115 -5.23 13.07 -1.93
N ASP A 116 -6.55 13.14 -1.93
CA ASP A 116 -7.33 13.19 -3.15
C ASP A 116 -7.06 14.51 -3.91
N ALA A 117 -6.57 14.39 -5.14
CA ALA A 117 -6.18 15.51 -6.00
C ALA A 117 -7.36 16.33 -6.54
N ASP A 118 -8.56 15.73 -6.62
CA ASP A 118 -9.76 16.40 -7.13
C ASP A 118 -10.08 17.71 -6.39
N GLY A 119 -9.60 17.83 -5.16
CA GLY A 119 -9.74 19.03 -4.36
C GLY A 119 -8.75 20.15 -4.70
N LEU A 120 -7.66 19.88 -5.40
CA LEU A 120 -6.69 20.86 -5.84
C LEU A 120 -7.18 21.62 -7.09
N TYR A 121 -8.03 20.96 -7.91
CA TYR A 121 -8.57 21.53 -9.15
C TYR A 121 -9.88 22.31 -8.98
N GLY A 122 -10.18 22.79 -7.77
CA GLY A 122 -11.25 23.78 -7.55
C GLY A 122 -12.67 23.23 -7.55
N LYS A 123 -12.91 21.94 -7.71
CA LYS A 123 -14.22 21.34 -7.51
C LYS A 123 -14.55 21.29 -6.01
N LYS A 124 -15.29 22.30 -5.54
CA LYS A 124 -15.90 22.31 -4.20
C LYS A 124 -16.93 21.18 -4.10
N SER A 125 -16.47 19.96 -3.92
CA SER A 125 -17.34 18.88 -3.50
C SER A 125 -17.46 18.96 -1.97
N GLY A 126 -18.66 19.11 -1.43
CA GLY A 126 -18.90 19.04 0.01
C GLY A 126 -18.63 17.65 0.64
N LYS A 127 -18.02 16.76 -0.14
CA LYS A 127 -17.68 15.39 0.22
C LYS A 127 -16.35 15.34 0.99
N LYS A 128 -16.29 14.50 2.03
CA LYS A 128 -15.07 14.29 2.81
C LYS A 128 -14.01 13.63 1.95
N ARG A 129 -12.81 14.19 1.97
CA ARG A 129 -11.65 13.70 1.20
C ARG A 129 -11.07 12.45 1.85
N GLY A 130 -10.59 11.53 1.02
CA GLY A 130 -9.75 10.44 1.45
C GLY A 130 -8.36 10.92 1.85
N THR A 131 -7.75 10.23 2.79
CA THR A 131 -6.37 10.49 3.24
C THR A 131 -5.67 9.15 3.39
N GLU A 132 -4.43 9.11 2.94
CA GLU A 132 -3.56 7.95 3.04
C GLU A 132 -2.23 8.38 3.65
N PHE A 133 -1.75 7.57 4.58
CA PHE A 133 -0.47 7.75 5.24
C PHE A 133 0.28 6.43 5.22
N ASP A 134 1.51 6.46 4.74
CA ASP A 134 2.36 5.29 4.61
C ASP A 134 3.69 5.56 5.30
N LEU A 135 4.11 4.62 6.12
CA LEU A 135 5.44 4.57 6.70
C LEU A 135 6.10 3.26 6.30
N SER A 136 7.16 3.36 5.54
CA SER A 136 7.92 2.21 5.07
C SER A 136 9.34 2.23 5.61
N LEU A 137 9.79 1.10 6.12
CA LEU A 137 11.12 0.88 6.66
C LEU A 137 11.79 -0.22 5.85
N TYR A 138 12.76 0.15 5.02
CA TYR A 138 13.44 -0.79 4.13
C TYR A 138 14.88 -1.04 4.55
N SER A 139 15.17 -2.28 4.93
CA SER A 139 16.54 -2.76 5.03
C SER A 139 16.93 -3.62 3.82
N SER A 140 18.17 -4.08 3.77
CA SER A 140 18.57 -5.05 2.73
C SER A 140 17.83 -6.37 2.86
N LYS A 141 17.42 -6.79 4.07
CA LYS A 141 16.86 -8.11 4.41
C LYS A 141 15.38 -8.08 4.72
N LEU A 142 14.92 -7.00 5.36
CA LEU A 142 13.57 -6.87 5.90
C LEU A 142 12.94 -5.58 5.40
N GLY A 143 11.66 -5.65 5.10
CA GLY A 143 10.83 -4.49 4.90
C GLY A 143 9.64 -4.53 5.86
N VAL A 144 9.23 -3.36 6.29
CA VAL A 144 8.05 -3.14 7.13
C VAL A 144 7.28 -1.98 6.56
N ASP A 145 6.01 -2.18 6.22
CA ASP A 145 5.12 -1.11 5.80
C ASP A 145 3.98 -0.96 6.79
N ILE A 146 3.76 0.25 7.24
CA ILE A 146 2.63 0.62 8.09
C ILE A 146 1.75 1.56 7.27
N ILE A 147 0.52 1.15 7.03
CA ILE A 147 -0.42 1.83 6.16
C ILE A 147 -1.60 2.28 6.99
N TYR A 148 -1.96 3.54 6.87
CA TYR A 148 -3.21 4.07 7.37
C TYR A 148 -3.97 4.74 6.23
N ARG A 149 -5.14 4.22 5.92
CA ARG A 149 -6.00 4.74 4.86
C ARG A 149 -7.37 5.07 5.42
N ARG A 150 -7.86 6.24 5.08
CA ARG A 150 -9.23 6.65 5.30
C ARG A 150 -9.82 7.06 3.97
N THR A 151 -10.87 6.38 3.53
CA THR A 151 -11.57 6.76 2.33
C THR A 151 -12.49 7.95 2.59
N GLY A 152 -12.76 8.74 1.54
CA GLY A 152 -13.86 9.68 1.55
C GLY A 152 -15.20 8.94 1.61
N ASN A 153 -16.30 9.68 1.54
CA ASN A 153 -17.65 9.13 1.47
C ASN A 153 -18.23 9.16 0.04
N SER A 154 -17.38 9.02 -0.98
CA SER A 154 -17.79 9.06 -2.38
C SER A 154 -17.76 7.65 -2.96
N TYR A 155 -18.82 6.91 -2.78
CA TYR A 155 -19.02 5.60 -3.38
C TYR A 155 -20.14 5.63 -4.40
N LYS A 156 -20.16 4.62 -5.25
CA LYS A 156 -21.29 4.27 -6.11
C LYS A 156 -21.77 2.89 -5.74
N ILE A 157 -23.08 2.74 -5.65
CA ILE A 157 -23.70 1.43 -5.61
C ILE A 157 -23.74 0.96 -7.05
N HIS A 158 -23.29 -0.24 -7.31
CA HIS A 158 -23.57 -0.99 -8.51
C HIS A 158 -23.62 -2.48 -8.21
N ASP A 159 -24.24 -3.23 -9.11
CA ASP A 159 -24.49 -4.64 -8.90
C ASP A 159 -25.36 -4.89 -7.64
N VAL A 160 -26.63 -4.59 -7.80
CA VAL A 160 -27.68 -4.84 -6.82
C VAL A 160 -28.38 -6.13 -7.19
N THR A 161 -28.16 -7.19 -6.40
CA THR A 161 -28.68 -8.53 -6.71
C THR A 161 -29.59 -9.03 -5.60
N GLY A 162 -30.71 -9.65 -5.96
CA GLY A 162 -31.63 -10.29 -5.01
C GLY A 162 -32.54 -9.34 -4.23
N PHE A 163 -32.75 -8.10 -4.71
CA PHE A 163 -33.64 -7.14 -4.06
C PHE A 163 -35.00 -7.12 -4.76
N SER A 164 -35.18 -6.34 -5.78
CA SER A 164 -36.43 -6.19 -6.49
C SER A 164 -36.22 -6.27 -7.99
N ASP A 165 -37.12 -6.93 -8.71
CA ASP A 165 -37.08 -7.01 -10.18
C ASP A 165 -37.26 -5.62 -10.84
N ARG A 166 -37.65 -4.60 -10.06
CA ARG A 166 -37.77 -3.22 -10.54
C ARG A 166 -36.43 -2.51 -10.63
N ILE A 167 -35.35 -3.09 -10.06
CA ILE A 167 -34.01 -2.51 -10.10
C ILE A 167 -33.32 -2.98 -11.38
N PRO A 168 -32.92 -2.05 -12.29
CA PRO A 168 -32.20 -2.41 -13.50
C PRO A 168 -30.89 -3.13 -13.20
N THR A 169 -30.46 -4.02 -14.08
CA THR A 169 -29.18 -4.76 -13.93
C THR A 169 -27.95 -3.86 -14.05
N ASP A 170 -28.09 -2.71 -14.69
CA ASP A 170 -27.06 -1.66 -14.82
C ASP A 170 -27.20 -0.53 -13.79
N TYR A 171 -27.89 -0.82 -12.67
CA TYR A 171 -28.12 0.16 -11.61
C TYR A 171 -26.82 0.76 -11.11
N SER A 172 -26.75 2.09 -11.13
CA SER A 172 -25.60 2.82 -10.63
C SER A 172 -26.05 4.14 -10.01
N GLU A 173 -25.86 4.28 -8.70
CA GLU A 173 -26.25 5.48 -7.96
C GLU A 173 -25.15 5.90 -6.98
N ASP A 174 -25.00 7.22 -6.79
CA ASP A 174 -24.06 7.79 -5.83
C ASP A 174 -24.50 7.49 -4.41
N PHE A 175 -23.57 7.02 -3.59
CA PHE A 175 -23.80 6.67 -2.20
C PHE A 175 -22.76 7.31 -1.28
N ASP A 176 -23.19 8.10 -0.32
CA ASP A 176 -22.32 8.79 0.64
C ASP A 176 -22.38 8.21 2.06
N GLY A 177 -23.10 7.10 2.24
CA GLY A 177 -23.29 6.40 3.51
C GLY A 177 -22.19 5.42 3.90
N LEU A 178 -21.21 5.16 3.01
CA LEU A 178 -20.10 4.24 3.31
C LEU A 178 -18.82 5.02 3.60
N LYS A 179 -18.21 4.71 4.75
CA LYS A 179 -16.87 5.21 5.12
C LYS A 179 -16.01 4.04 5.54
N VAL A 180 -14.79 4.02 5.05
CA VAL A 180 -13.85 2.96 5.36
C VAL A 180 -12.58 3.53 5.97
N LYS A 181 -12.12 2.90 7.03
CA LYS A 181 -10.81 3.13 7.64
C LYS A 181 -10.05 1.82 7.64
N MET A 182 -8.86 1.82 7.08
CA MET A 182 -7.97 0.68 7.03
C MET A 182 -6.68 1.00 7.78
N LYS A 183 -6.20 0.04 8.56
CA LYS A 183 -4.87 0.03 9.16
C LYS A 183 -4.19 -1.25 8.73
N GLY A 184 -3.01 -1.14 8.18
CA GLY A 184 -2.24 -2.27 7.68
C GLY A 184 -0.82 -2.29 8.23
N LEU A 185 -0.31 -3.50 8.42
CA LEU A 185 1.08 -3.78 8.73
C LEU A 185 1.53 -4.91 7.80
N ASN A 186 2.56 -4.64 7.01
CA ASN A 186 3.23 -5.66 6.20
C ASN A 186 4.65 -5.84 6.73
N LEU A 187 5.04 -7.09 6.87
CA LEU A 187 6.40 -7.49 7.21
C LEU A 187 6.87 -8.51 6.18
N TYR A 188 8.01 -8.27 5.56
CA TYR A 188 8.53 -9.19 4.55
C TYR A 188 10.05 -9.36 4.65
N TYR A 189 10.50 -10.55 4.23
CA TYR A 189 11.89 -10.97 4.22
C TYR A 189 12.37 -11.22 2.80
N ILE A 190 13.56 -10.70 2.47
CA ILE A 190 14.20 -10.78 1.17
C ILE A 190 15.33 -11.81 1.25
N PHE A 191 15.18 -12.94 0.54
CA PHE A 191 16.12 -14.06 0.66
C PHE A 191 17.49 -13.78 0.03
N ASN A 192 17.51 -13.23 -1.18
CA ASN A 192 18.75 -12.90 -1.89
C ASN A 192 19.18 -11.44 -1.66
N ASN A 193 19.07 -10.96 -0.43
CA ASN A 193 19.34 -9.58 -0.06
C ASN A 193 20.76 -9.08 -0.38
N ARG A 194 21.72 -9.98 -0.56
CA ARG A 194 23.10 -9.59 -0.87
C ARG A 194 23.28 -9.14 -2.32
N ARG A 195 22.46 -9.64 -3.24
CA ARG A 195 22.54 -9.33 -4.68
C ARG A 195 21.33 -8.59 -5.22
N PHE A 196 20.16 -8.84 -4.66
CA PHE A 196 18.92 -8.17 -5.02
C PHE A 196 18.62 -7.03 -4.03
N SER A 197 18.47 -5.83 -4.55
CA SER A 197 18.10 -4.66 -3.75
C SER A 197 16.63 -4.31 -3.92
N TYR A 198 15.83 -4.61 -2.91
CA TYR A 198 14.44 -4.16 -2.81
C TYR A 198 14.36 -2.62 -2.76
N PRO A 199 15.20 -1.92 -1.96
CA PRO A 199 15.22 -0.46 -1.96
C PRO A 199 15.58 0.19 -3.28
N ALA A 200 16.34 -0.47 -4.17
CA ALA A 200 16.62 0.09 -5.49
C ALA A 200 15.38 0.15 -6.36
N ALA A 201 14.50 -0.84 -6.23
CA ALA A 201 13.27 -0.95 -7.00
C ALA A 201 12.18 0.01 -6.51
N PHE A 202 11.95 0.06 -5.20
CA PHE A 202 10.75 0.65 -4.62
C PHE A 202 10.99 2.00 -3.91
N SER A 203 12.22 2.31 -3.52
CA SER A 203 12.53 3.54 -2.80
C SER A 203 13.69 4.35 -3.35
N GLN A 204 14.37 3.83 -4.39
CA GLN A 204 15.51 4.48 -5.04
C GLN A 204 16.64 4.91 -4.07
N SER A 205 16.70 4.30 -2.88
CA SER A 205 17.71 4.61 -1.88
C SER A 205 19.03 3.88 -2.08
N THR A 206 19.06 2.92 -3.00
CA THR A 206 20.26 2.21 -3.46
C THR A 206 20.23 2.08 -4.97
N ASN A 207 21.37 1.73 -5.57
CA ASN A 207 21.46 1.51 -7.02
C ASN A 207 21.83 0.06 -7.29
N GLN A 208 20.99 -0.64 -8.07
CA GLN A 208 21.26 -1.97 -8.58
C GLN A 208 22.19 -1.87 -9.80
N ARG A 209 23.34 -2.56 -9.76
CA ARG A 209 24.36 -2.51 -10.83
C ARG A 209 24.26 -3.68 -11.80
N ARG A 210 23.78 -4.83 -11.35
CA ARG A 210 23.64 -6.07 -12.12
C ARG A 210 22.28 -6.68 -11.89
N ASN A 211 21.80 -7.40 -12.87
CA ASN A 211 20.55 -8.13 -12.77
C ASN A 211 20.58 -9.09 -11.58
N ALA A 212 19.52 -9.10 -10.82
CA ALA A 212 19.33 -10.04 -9.72
C ALA A 212 17.85 -10.20 -9.40
N GLY A 213 17.50 -11.37 -8.87
CA GLY A 213 16.18 -11.64 -8.36
C GLY A 213 16.23 -12.23 -6.96
N SER A 214 15.10 -12.20 -6.28
CA SER A 214 14.94 -12.75 -4.95
C SER A 214 13.55 -13.30 -4.74
N PHE A 215 13.45 -14.41 -4.02
CA PHE A 215 12.21 -14.78 -3.36
C PHE A 215 11.96 -13.81 -2.19
N ILE A 216 10.70 -13.52 -1.97
CA ILE A 216 10.22 -12.67 -0.89
C ILE A 216 9.13 -13.45 -0.16
N ALA A 217 9.20 -13.50 1.16
CA ALA A 217 8.14 -14.05 1.99
C ALA A 217 7.65 -12.96 2.93
N GLY A 218 6.35 -12.80 3.02
CA GLY A 218 5.73 -11.74 3.78
C GLY A 218 4.60 -12.22 4.67
N PHE A 219 4.35 -11.45 5.71
CA PHE A 219 3.20 -11.57 6.59
C PHE A 219 2.52 -10.21 6.65
N SER A 220 1.22 -10.19 6.41
CA SER A 220 0.44 -8.97 6.48
C SER A 220 -0.77 -9.10 7.39
N VAL A 221 -1.05 -8.02 8.11
CA VAL A 221 -2.26 -7.87 8.93
C VAL A 221 -2.90 -6.55 8.54
N SER A 222 -4.18 -6.60 8.20
CA SER A 222 -4.95 -5.39 7.97
C SER A 222 -6.28 -5.43 8.72
N THR A 223 -6.63 -4.31 9.35
CA THR A 223 -7.91 -4.14 10.03
C THR A 223 -8.72 -3.10 9.28
N HIS A 224 -9.92 -3.47 8.91
CA HIS A 224 -10.89 -2.64 8.22
C HIS A 224 -12.05 -2.32 9.14
N ASN A 225 -12.39 -1.04 9.25
CA ASN A 225 -13.58 -0.55 9.92
C ASN A 225 -14.44 0.13 8.87
N LEU A 226 -15.62 -0.42 8.64
CA LEU A 226 -16.62 0.09 7.72
C LEU A 226 -17.78 0.66 8.52
N ASP A 227 -18.04 1.94 8.34
CA ASP A 227 -19.25 2.60 8.84
C ASP A 227 -20.24 2.65 7.66
N PHE A 228 -21.34 1.91 7.76
CA PHE A 228 -22.34 1.75 6.71
C PHE A 228 -23.69 2.30 7.18
N ASP A 229 -24.06 3.48 6.70
CA ASP A 229 -25.32 4.12 6.99
C ASP A 229 -26.38 3.66 5.97
N TYR A 230 -27.06 2.56 6.26
CA TYR A 230 -28.07 1.98 5.39
C TYR A 230 -29.32 2.89 5.25
N THR A 231 -29.53 3.87 6.15
CA THR A 231 -30.66 4.79 6.06
C THR A 231 -30.57 5.73 4.85
N LYS A 232 -29.35 5.88 4.32
CA LYS A 232 -29.07 6.67 3.11
C LYS A 232 -29.23 5.89 1.82
N LEU A 233 -29.55 4.60 1.90
CA LEU A 233 -29.88 3.83 0.71
C LEU A 233 -31.17 4.32 0.09
N PRO A 234 -31.30 4.23 -1.25
CA PRO A 234 -32.55 4.45 -1.96
C PRO A 234 -33.69 3.61 -1.39
N ASP A 235 -34.89 4.19 -1.31
CA ASP A 235 -36.04 3.55 -0.68
C ASP A 235 -36.32 2.16 -1.24
N ILE A 236 -36.23 2.00 -2.57
CA ILE A 236 -36.46 0.72 -3.27
C ILE A 236 -35.51 -0.40 -2.77
N ILE A 237 -34.28 -0.06 -2.39
CA ILE A 237 -33.29 -1.00 -1.84
C ILE A 237 -33.54 -1.19 -0.33
N ARG A 238 -33.76 -0.10 0.38
CA ARG A 238 -33.90 -0.10 1.85
C ARG A 238 -35.12 -0.87 2.33
N GLU A 239 -36.25 -0.75 1.63
CA GLU A 239 -37.51 -1.43 1.97
C GLU A 239 -37.43 -2.94 1.76
N THR A 240 -36.73 -3.37 0.70
CA THR A 240 -36.57 -4.80 0.35
C THR A 240 -35.35 -5.43 0.98
N MET A 241 -34.60 -4.67 1.76
CA MET A 241 -33.34 -5.11 2.36
C MET A 241 -33.57 -6.11 3.49
N ASN A 242 -32.89 -7.24 3.43
CA ASN A 242 -32.91 -8.26 4.47
C ASN A 242 -32.48 -7.66 5.82
N PRO A 243 -33.21 -7.94 6.92
CA PRO A 243 -32.83 -7.44 8.26
C PRO A 243 -31.39 -7.75 8.66
N GLY A 244 -30.83 -8.87 8.24
CA GLY A 244 -29.44 -9.27 8.49
C GLY A 244 -28.38 -8.37 7.81
N MET A 245 -28.77 -7.55 6.84
CA MET A 245 -27.88 -6.59 6.17
C MET A 245 -27.95 -5.18 6.79
N LYS A 246 -28.88 -4.91 7.69
CA LYS A 246 -29.03 -3.62 8.39
C LYS A 246 -28.00 -3.50 9.51
N VAL A 247 -26.75 -3.37 9.12
CA VAL A 247 -25.59 -3.30 10.04
C VAL A 247 -24.93 -1.94 9.87
N ASP A 248 -24.79 -1.19 10.96
CA ASP A 248 -24.23 0.17 10.95
C ASP A 248 -22.68 0.16 10.94
N HIS A 249 -22.08 -0.87 11.52
CA HIS A 249 -20.64 -0.94 11.69
C HIS A 249 -20.13 -2.37 11.48
N ILE A 250 -19.15 -2.51 10.58
CA ILE A 250 -18.49 -3.78 10.30
C ILE A 250 -17.00 -3.62 10.56
N LYS A 251 -16.45 -4.48 11.40
CA LYS A 251 -15.02 -4.54 11.66
C LYS A 251 -14.51 -5.93 11.37
N TYR A 252 -13.48 -6.02 10.52
CA TYR A 252 -12.82 -7.30 10.24
C TYR A 252 -11.31 -7.11 10.16
N THR A 253 -10.59 -8.20 10.38
CA THR A 253 -9.14 -8.25 10.30
C THR A 253 -8.75 -9.35 9.33
N ASN A 254 -7.92 -9.00 8.37
CA ASN A 254 -7.31 -9.94 7.43
C ASN A 254 -5.89 -10.22 7.88
N ILE A 255 -5.52 -11.49 7.83
CA ILE A 255 -4.16 -11.97 8.06
C ILE A 255 -3.78 -12.77 6.84
N SER A 256 -2.64 -12.46 6.23
CA SER A 256 -2.15 -13.13 5.02
C SER A 256 -0.67 -13.49 5.14
N LEU A 257 -0.32 -14.60 4.51
CA LEU A 257 1.05 -14.97 4.21
C LEU A 257 1.25 -14.82 2.71
N ASN A 258 2.25 -14.06 2.34
CA ASN A 258 2.54 -13.73 0.95
C ASN A 258 3.88 -14.36 0.57
N PHE A 259 3.95 -14.93 -0.62
CA PHE A 259 5.17 -15.49 -1.19
C PHE A 259 5.26 -15.02 -2.63
N GLY A 260 6.36 -14.41 -2.98
CA GLY A 260 6.55 -13.88 -4.31
C GLY A 260 8.00 -13.97 -4.77
N TYR A 261 8.21 -13.62 -6.03
CA TYR A 261 9.52 -13.49 -6.63
C TYR A 261 9.63 -12.14 -7.32
N ALA A 262 10.65 -11.37 -6.95
CA ALA A 262 10.95 -10.09 -7.59
C ALA A 262 12.27 -10.16 -8.37
N TYR A 263 12.33 -9.49 -9.51
CA TYR A 263 13.49 -9.44 -10.37
C TYR A 263 13.81 -8.01 -10.80
N ASN A 264 15.07 -7.61 -10.58
CA ASN A 264 15.62 -6.34 -11.01
C ASN A 264 16.41 -6.53 -12.31
N TRP A 265 15.91 -5.94 -13.38
CA TRP A 265 16.56 -5.92 -14.68
C TRP A 265 17.24 -4.57 -14.90
N VAL A 266 18.57 -4.57 -14.92
CA VAL A 266 19.40 -3.40 -15.23
C VAL A 266 19.68 -3.37 -16.71
N PHE A 267 18.99 -2.54 -17.46
CA PHE A 267 19.11 -2.47 -18.92
C PHE A 267 20.05 -1.35 -19.41
N ALA A 268 20.37 -0.38 -18.53
CA ALA A 268 21.35 0.67 -18.82
C ALA A 268 21.97 1.18 -17.50
N ARG A 269 23.03 1.98 -17.61
CA ARG A 269 23.66 2.59 -16.43
C ARG A 269 22.63 3.44 -15.67
N ASN A 270 22.40 3.09 -14.40
CA ASN A 270 21.41 3.72 -13.50
C ASN A 270 19.94 3.60 -13.97
N CYS A 271 19.65 2.67 -14.88
CA CYS A 271 18.30 2.40 -15.33
C CYS A 271 17.89 0.98 -14.92
N LEU A 272 16.79 0.90 -14.21
CA LEU A 272 16.26 -0.32 -13.62
C LEU A 272 14.79 -0.49 -14.02
N ALA A 273 14.42 -1.71 -14.38
CA ALA A 273 13.05 -2.16 -14.44
C ALA A 273 12.88 -3.32 -13.45
N THR A 274 11.79 -3.30 -12.68
CA THR A 274 11.49 -4.35 -11.70
C THR A 274 10.16 -4.98 -12.04
N GLY A 275 10.13 -6.31 -11.99
CA GLY A 275 8.91 -7.11 -12.02
C GLY A 275 8.78 -7.88 -10.72
N GLU A 276 7.58 -7.94 -10.17
CA GLU A 276 7.21 -8.72 -8.99
C GLU A 276 5.98 -9.55 -9.31
N ALA A 277 5.99 -10.81 -8.87
CA ALA A 277 4.87 -11.74 -8.97
C ALA A 277 4.65 -12.39 -7.60
N ASP A 278 3.42 -12.27 -7.08
CA ASP A 278 2.94 -12.81 -5.80
C ASP A 278 2.06 -14.04 -6.01
#